data_671771a6bf9949b9d464a1c1bcac0c34
#
_entry.id   671771a6bf9949b9d464a1c1bcac0c34
#
_cell.length_a   1.000
_cell.length_b   1.000
_cell.length_c   1.000
_cell.angle_alpha   90.00
_cell.angle_beta   90.00
_cell.angle_gamma   90.00
#
_symmetry.space_group_name_H-M   'P 1'
#
loop_
_entity.id
_entity.type
_entity.pdbx_description
1 polymer ?
#
loop_
_entity_poly.entity_id
_entity_poly.type
_entity_poly.pdbx_seq_one_letter_code
_entity_poly.pdbx_strand_id
1 'polypeptide(L)'
;MILTSILTILLFIFWLLGLWFFPPNFDGRSYTHEIFFITGAIAWLWMAICLVIAARPALVEKVFHSPVDRLYIFHKWLGFAAVAMAFIHYFVKDIFGPILKLIWTFPKIPKKEMLADPTLWDLVWSMSRTVAKESSVWLTWIALILVLLCLTKKIPYKSWLKIHSVFAWVFILLSLHALRLMKVSDFYMPFGLSIVAITVIGLWASINLLRKGPGWQKTVQGLVTSISEVGSDCIRLEIETSLAKEVQPGQFLFLHLPGDEGHPFSIAEFNDRKVTLWVKKSGDFTNSLMERVHVGDAVKVEGPWGEFTPLLSREPQSWCAAGIGIAPFNAWLKAASQNKHGPIKLLWTVKNQQTAPFADVVCEAAKDANVELLIVDKSQPRLTVTHIMQDRPELVAFCGLALLQKKLKKENYSKKLIIKHEVFNWRDC
;
A
#
# COMPACT_ATOMS: atom_id res chain seq x y z
N MET A 1 4.15 9.14 5.04
CA MET A 1 3.40 9.97 6.01
C MET A 1 3.88 11.42 6.02
N ILE A 2 5.15 11.70 6.35
CA ILE A 2 5.69 13.09 6.42
C ILE A 2 5.41 13.90 5.15
N LEU A 3 5.71 13.37 3.96
CA LEU A 3 5.49 14.09 2.71
C LEU A 3 4.01 14.40 2.46
N THR A 4 3.09 13.49 2.77
CA THR A 4 1.64 13.77 2.65
C THR A 4 1.22 14.90 3.59
N SER A 5 1.73 14.91 4.82
CA SER A 5 1.49 16.01 5.75
C SER A 5 2.08 17.33 5.24
N ILE A 6 3.29 17.31 4.68
CA ILE A 6 3.91 18.50 4.06
C ILE A 6 3.06 19.01 2.91
N LEU A 7 2.63 18.14 1.99
CA LEU A 7 1.78 18.52 0.86
C LEU A 7 0.43 19.08 1.31
N THR A 8 -0.16 18.51 2.35
CA THR A 8 -1.42 19.01 2.93
C THR A 8 -1.21 20.38 3.59
N ILE A 9 -0.12 20.58 4.31
CA ILE A 9 0.23 21.88 4.92
C ILE A 9 0.51 22.93 3.83
N LEU A 10 1.25 22.59 2.78
CA LEU A 10 1.50 23.49 1.67
C LEU A 10 0.20 23.90 0.96
N LEU A 11 -0.70 22.95 0.72
CA LEU A 11 -2.01 23.23 0.15
C LEU A 11 -2.81 24.21 1.03
N PHE A 12 -2.76 24.00 2.36
CA PHE A 12 -3.40 24.88 3.34
C PHE A 12 -2.77 26.29 3.36
N ILE A 13 -1.43 26.39 3.29
CA ILE A 13 -0.72 27.66 3.18
C ILE A 13 -1.11 28.39 1.89
N PHE A 14 -1.18 27.71 0.75
CA PHE A 14 -1.58 28.32 -0.52
C PHE A 14 -3.03 28.82 -0.48
N TRP A 15 -3.91 28.11 0.22
CA TRP A 15 -5.27 28.56 0.46
C TRP A 15 -5.31 29.81 1.34
N LEU A 16 -4.54 29.85 2.46
CA LEU A 16 -4.42 31.04 3.31
C LEU A 16 -3.85 32.25 2.55
N LEU A 17 -2.85 32.05 1.70
CA LEU A 17 -2.35 33.11 0.83
C LEU A 17 -3.44 33.61 -0.12
N GLY A 18 -4.26 32.73 -0.68
CA GLY A 18 -5.44 33.12 -1.47
C GLY A 18 -6.40 34.02 -0.68
N LEU A 19 -6.70 33.67 0.56
CA LEU A 19 -7.54 34.49 1.43
C LEU A 19 -6.91 35.83 1.79
N TRP A 20 -5.58 35.88 1.92
CA TRP A 20 -4.85 37.11 2.20
C TRP A 20 -4.93 38.10 1.02
N PHE A 21 -4.73 37.62 -0.20
CA PHE A 21 -4.78 38.47 -1.40
C PHE A 21 -6.20 38.80 -1.86
N PHE A 22 -7.15 37.90 -1.61
CA PHE A 22 -8.56 38.03 -2.00
C PHE A 22 -9.45 37.65 -0.83
N PRO A 23 -9.54 38.52 0.21
CA PRO A 23 -10.31 38.22 1.40
C PRO A 23 -11.78 37.99 1.02
N PRO A 24 -12.44 36.96 1.59
CA PRO A 24 -13.86 36.76 1.42
C PRO A 24 -14.62 37.92 2.09
N ASN A 25 -15.83 38.18 1.62
CA ASN A 25 -16.72 39.10 2.31
C ASN A 25 -16.91 38.64 3.76
N PHE A 26 -17.04 39.58 4.68
CA PHE A 26 -17.25 39.27 6.11
C PHE A 26 -18.69 38.82 6.36
N ASP A 27 -19.07 37.67 5.80
CA ASP A 27 -20.38 37.07 5.93
C ASP A 27 -20.29 35.53 6.02
N GLY A 28 -21.31 34.91 6.63
CA GLY A 28 -21.31 33.47 6.88
C GLY A 28 -21.33 32.61 5.61
N ARG A 29 -21.80 33.15 4.48
CA ARG A 29 -21.85 32.43 3.22
C ARG A 29 -20.46 32.34 2.59
N SER A 30 -19.73 33.44 2.56
CA SER A 30 -18.38 33.50 2.01
C SER A 30 -17.44 32.56 2.80
N TYR A 31 -17.50 32.57 4.14
CA TYR A 31 -16.72 31.65 4.97
C TYR A 31 -17.14 30.19 4.81
N THR A 32 -18.44 29.90 4.71
CA THR A 32 -18.92 28.52 4.42
C THR A 32 -18.35 28.03 3.08
N HIS A 33 -18.30 28.90 2.08
CA HIS A 33 -17.74 28.58 0.77
C HIS A 33 -16.24 28.27 0.84
N GLU A 34 -15.47 29.03 1.62
CA GLU A 34 -14.03 28.80 1.79
C GLU A 34 -13.74 27.48 2.53
N ILE A 35 -14.50 27.17 3.58
CA ILE A 35 -14.42 25.87 4.28
C ILE A 35 -14.75 24.72 3.33
N PHE A 36 -15.77 24.91 2.48
CA PHE A 36 -16.15 23.95 1.45
C PHE A 36 -15.00 23.73 0.45
N PHE A 37 -14.31 24.78 0.01
CA PHE A 37 -13.19 24.66 -0.92
C PHE A 37 -12.01 23.89 -0.34
N ILE A 38 -11.54 24.26 0.86
CA ILE A 38 -10.37 23.62 1.46
C ILE A 38 -10.61 22.15 1.82
N THR A 39 -11.81 21.80 2.32
CA THR A 39 -12.15 20.40 2.63
C THR A 39 -12.18 19.54 1.37
N GLY A 40 -12.73 20.05 0.28
CA GLY A 40 -12.72 19.38 -1.03
C GLY A 40 -11.29 19.23 -1.59
N ALA A 41 -10.46 20.26 -1.47
CA ALA A 41 -9.08 20.23 -1.94
C ALA A 41 -8.22 19.19 -1.18
N ILE A 42 -8.40 19.06 0.13
CA ILE A 42 -7.72 18.06 0.95
C ILE A 42 -8.16 16.65 0.53
N ALA A 43 -9.47 16.41 0.40
CA ALA A 43 -9.98 15.11 -0.09
C ALA A 43 -9.39 14.77 -1.46
N TRP A 44 -9.34 15.73 -2.36
CA TRP A 44 -8.83 15.61 -3.72
C TRP A 44 -7.33 15.24 -3.74
N LEU A 45 -6.51 15.93 -2.94
CA LEU A 45 -5.09 15.63 -2.77
C LEU A 45 -4.87 14.20 -2.26
N TRP A 46 -5.60 13.80 -1.21
CA TRP A 46 -5.44 12.47 -0.62
C TRP A 46 -5.87 11.35 -1.57
N MET A 47 -6.93 11.54 -2.35
CA MET A 47 -7.34 10.61 -3.40
C MET A 47 -6.27 10.48 -4.49
N ALA A 48 -5.69 11.59 -4.96
CA ALA A 48 -4.63 11.58 -5.95
C ALA A 48 -3.38 10.84 -5.43
N ILE A 49 -2.98 11.07 -4.19
CA ILE A 49 -1.85 10.35 -3.56
C ILE A 49 -2.12 8.85 -3.51
N CYS A 50 -3.33 8.42 -3.13
CA CYS A 50 -3.71 7.01 -3.15
C CYS A 50 -3.56 6.39 -4.55
N LEU A 51 -4.00 7.09 -5.60
CA LEU A 51 -3.87 6.63 -6.98
C LEU A 51 -2.40 6.53 -7.43
N VAL A 52 -1.57 7.50 -7.04
CA VAL A 52 -0.12 7.48 -7.35
C VAL A 52 0.58 6.32 -6.65
N ILE A 53 0.26 6.05 -5.37
CA ILE A 53 0.81 4.91 -4.64
C ILE A 53 0.46 3.60 -5.36
N ALA A 54 -0.80 3.45 -5.79
CA ALA A 54 -1.24 2.25 -6.49
C ALA A 54 -0.63 2.11 -7.89
N ALA A 55 -0.48 3.23 -8.63
CA ALA A 55 0.05 3.23 -9.99
C ALA A 55 1.57 3.03 -10.05
N ARG A 56 2.32 3.62 -9.12
CA ARG A 56 3.78 3.71 -9.16
C ARG A 56 4.43 3.44 -7.80
N PRO A 57 4.20 2.28 -7.18
CA PRO A 57 4.74 1.99 -5.85
C PRO A 57 6.27 2.13 -5.79
N ALA A 58 7.02 1.74 -6.81
CA ALA A 58 8.48 1.89 -6.87
C ALA A 58 8.95 3.34 -6.85
N LEU A 59 8.25 4.26 -7.56
CA LEU A 59 8.58 5.67 -7.52
C LEU A 59 8.28 6.25 -6.13
N VAL A 60 7.13 5.86 -5.57
CA VAL A 60 6.68 6.33 -4.26
C VAL A 60 7.60 5.81 -3.16
N GLU A 61 8.02 4.53 -3.22
CA GLU A 61 9.03 3.95 -2.32
C GLU A 61 10.31 4.79 -2.30
N LYS A 62 10.83 5.13 -3.48
CA LYS A 62 12.02 5.97 -3.61
C LYS A 62 11.82 7.39 -3.06
N VAL A 63 10.67 8.02 -3.34
CA VAL A 63 10.37 9.40 -2.93
C VAL A 63 10.04 9.49 -1.43
N PHE A 64 9.28 8.53 -0.91
CA PHE A 64 8.86 8.51 0.49
C PHE A 64 9.85 7.81 1.42
N HIS A 65 10.90 7.18 0.88
CA HIS A 65 11.87 6.37 1.63
C HIS A 65 11.14 5.39 2.57
N SER A 66 10.12 4.71 2.04
CA SER A 66 9.25 3.83 2.82
C SER A 66 8.92 2.57 2.02
N PRO A 67 9.12 1.37 2.58
CA PRO A 67 8.91 0.12 1.87
C PRO A 67 7.46 -0.07 1.43
N VAL A 68 7.26 -0.82 0.35
CA VAL A 68 5.97 -1.00 -0.33
C VAL A 68 4.89 -1.55 0.59
N ASP A 69 5.22 -2.45 1.51
CA ASP A 69 4.29 -3.00 2.50
C ASP A 69 3.70 -1.90 3.40
N ARG A 70 4.53 -0.97 3.89
CA ARG A 70 4.09 0.19 4.67
C ARG A 70 3.30 1.19 3.84
N LEU A 71 3.66 1.36 2.56
CA LEU A 71 2.93 2.23 1.64
C LEU A 71 1.51 1.73 1.40
N TYR A 72 1.27 0.42 1.32
CA TYR A 72 -0.08 -0.12 1.17
C TYR A 72 -0.92 0.02 2.44
N ILE A 73 -0.33 -0.15 3.62
CA ILE A 73 -1.00 0.15 4.89
C ILE A 73 -1.39 1.63 4.95
N PHE A 74 -0.47 2.51 4.56
CA PHE A 74 -0.70 3.95 4.50
C PHE A 74 -1.79 4.30 3.46
N HIS A 75 -1.75 3.72 2.26
CA HIS A 75 -2.78 3.86 1.22
C HIS A 75 -4.17 3.53 1.76
N LYS A 76 -4.33 2.43 2.49
CA LYS A 76 -5.59 2.03 3.11
C LYS A 76 -6.14 3.13 4.02
N TRP A 77 -5.35 3.60 4.98
CA TRP A 77 -5.80 4.62 5.94
C TRP A 77 -6.01 5.98 5.30
N LEU A 78 -5.16 6.36 4.35
CA LEU A 78 -5.32 7.59 3.59
C LEU A 78 -6.58 7.56 2.72
N GLY A 79 -6.91 6.41 2.12
CA GLY A 79 -8.14 6.21 1.36
C GLY A 79 -9.39 6.39 2.22
N PHE A 80 -9.40 5.84 3.44
CA PHE A 80 -10.46 6.10 4.40
C PHE A 80 -10.58 7.58 4.75
N ALA A 81 -9.46 8.21 5.07
CA ALA A 81 -9.43 9.63 5.40
C ALA A 81 -9.91 10.50 4.24
N ALA A 82 -9.54 10.17 3.00
CA ALA A 82 -9.97 10.88 1.80
C ALA A 82 -11.49 10.82 1.61
N VAL A 83 -12.09 9.62 1.76
CA VAL A 83 -13.56 9.47 1.64
C VAL A 83 -14.26 10.14 2.80
N ALA A 84 -13.76 10.03 4.03
CA ALA A 84 -14.31 10.75 5.18
C ALA A 84 -14.26 12.27 4.97
N MET A 85 -13.16 12.81 4.45
CA MET A 85 -13.03 14.23 4.13
C MET A 85 -13.96 14.65 2.99
N ALA A 86 -14.21 13.78 1.98
CA ALA A 86 -15.18 14.03 0.92
C ALA A 86 -16.61 14.11 1.50
N PHE A 87 -16.96 13.30 2.51
CA PHE A 87 -18.22 13.42 3.24
C PHE A 87 -18.30 14.70 4.05
N ILE A 88 -17.26 15.08 4.77
CA ILE A 88 -17.19 16.37 5.46
C ILE A 88 -17.42 17.50 4.45
N HIS A 89 -16.75 17.48 3.30
CA HIS A 89 -16.97 18.44 2.23
C HIS A 89 -18.42 18.48 1.75
N TYR A 90 -19.06 17.30 1.55
CA TYR A 90 -20.45 17.20 1.13
C TYR A 90 -21.40 17.86 2.14
N PHE A 91 -21.20 17.59 3.43
CA PHE A 91 -22.06 18.08 4.50
C PHE A 91 -21.67 19.44 5.09
N VAL A 92 -20.62 20.09 4.59
CA VAL A 92 -20.16 21.41 5.11
C VAL A 92 -21.31 22.42 5.19
N LYS A 93 -22.16 22.47 4.17
CA LYS A 93 -23.28 23.43 4.13
C LYS A 93 -24.35 23.11 5.18
N ASP A 94 -24.61 21.82 5.44
CA ASP A 94 -25.65 21.36 6.35
C ASP A 94 -25.18 21.38 7.81
N ILE A 95 -23.88 21.25 8.04
CA ILE A 95 -23.28 21.24 9.39
C ILE A 95 -22.84 22.65 9.80
N PHE A 96 -21.97 23.27 9.01
CA PHE A 96 -21.37 24.57 9.33
C PHE A 96 -22.27 25.74 9.01
N GLY A 97 -23.12 25.65 7.96
CA GLY A 97 -24.05 26.70 7.59
C GLY A 97 -24.98 27.11 8.74
N PRO A 98 -25.69 26.19 9.40
CA PRO A 98 -26.51 26.51 10.58
C PRO A 98 -25.73 27.10 11.73
N ILE A 99 -24.52 26.57 12.03
CA ILE A 99 -23.64 27.08 13.10
C ILE A 99 -23.22 28.52 12.79
N LEU A 100 -22.77 28.77 11.57
CA LEU A 100 -22.33 30.10 11.18
C LEU A 100 -23.48 31.11 11.12
N LYS A 101 -24.74 30.69 10.89
CA LYS A 101 -25.91 31.56 10.97
C LYS A 101 -26.17 32.10 12.37
N LEU A 102 -25.67 31.44 13.43
CA LEU A 102 -25.74 31.94 14.79
C LEU A 102 -24.80 33.13 15.06
N ILE A 103 -23.72 33.22 14.27
CA ILE A 103 -22.61 34.17 14.50
C ILE A 103 -22.59 35.26 13.43
N TRP A 104 -22.95 34.92 12.18
CA TRP A 104 -22.83 35.80 11.01
C TRP A 104 -24.12 35.92 10.21
N THR A 105 -24.26 37.04 9.52
CA THR A 105 -25.34 37.29 8.56
C THR A 105 -25.09 36.46 7.28
N PHE A 106 -26.19 36.00 6.68
CA PHE A 106 -26.23 35.32 5.39
C PHE A 106 -26.98 36.18 4.38
N PRO A 107 -26.28 37.04 3.60
CA PRO A 107 -26.96 37.91 2.65
C PRO A 107 -27.73 37.09 1.60
N LYS A 108 -28.88 37.62 1.19
CA LYS A 108 -29.67 37.02 0.11
C LYS A 108 -28.89 37.18 -1.20
N ILE A 109 -28.69 36.09 -1.95
CA ILE A 109 -28.16 36.21 -3.31
C ILE A 109 -29.21 36.84 -4.20
N PRO A 110 -28.89 37.91 -4.91
CA PRO A 110 -29.79 38.38 -5.98
C PRO A 110 -29.96 37.24 -6.99
N LYS A 111 -31.20 37.04 -7.43
CA LYS A 111 -31.45 36.05 -8.48
C LYS A 111 -30.63 36.49 -9.70
N LYS A 112 -29.81 35.57 -10.25
CA LYS A 112 -29.08 35.82 -11.49
C LYS A 112 -30.14 36.06 -12.57
N GLU A 113 -30.13 37.24 -13.14
CA GLU A 113 -30.96 37.55 -14.31
C GLU A 113 -30.61 36.53 -15.40
N MET A 114 -31.63 35.84 -15.90
CA MET A 114 -31.45 34.96 -17.05
C MET A 114 -31.13 35.89 -18.26
N LEU A 115 -30.06 35.55 -18.99
CA LEU A 115 -29.78 36.19 -20.26
C LEU A 115 -31.04 36.08 -21.14
N ALA A 116 -31.48 37.18 -21.69
CA ALA A 116 -32.68 37.23 -22.51
C ALA A 116 -32.56 36.27 -23.72
N ASP A 117 -31.36 36.18 -24.33
CA ASP A 117 -31.02 35.27 -25.42
C ASP A 117 -29.68 34.55 -25.13
N PRO A 118 -29.70 33.42 -24.44
CA PRO A 118 -28.48 32.68 -24.16
C PRO A 118 -27.94 32.00 -25.41
N THR A 119 -26.64 32.19 -25.68
CA THR A 119 -25.96 31.45 -26.75
C THR A 119 -25.92 29.96 -26.44
N LEU A 120 -25.73 29.10 -27.45
CA LEU A 120 -25.50 27.67 -27.27
C LEU A 120 -24.35 27.42 -26.30
N TRP A 121 -23.30 28.24 -26.33
CA TRP A 121 -22.17 28.18 -25.42
C TRP A 121 -22.57 28.44 -23.95
N ASP A 122 -23.42 29.44 -23.70
CA ASP A 122 -23.90 29.75 -22.37
C ASP A 122 -24.74 28.59 -21.79
N LEU A 123 -25.53 27.93 -22.63
CA LEU A 123 -26.31 26.76 -22.27
C LEU A 123 -25.39 25.60 -21.93
N VAL A 124 -24.45 25.22 -22.79
CA VAL A 124 -23.47 24.15 -22.57
C VAL A 124 -22.66 24.43 -21.31
N TRP A 125 -22.23 25.69 -21.13
CA TRP A 125 -21.47 26.09 -19.95
C TRP A 125 -22.25 26.01 -18.66
N SER A 126 -23.50 26.40 -18.63
CA SER A 126 -24.39 26.29 -17.46
C SER A 126 -24.74 24.81 -17.16
N MET A 127 -25.07 24.03 -18.20
CA MET A 127 -25.34 22.59 -18.06
C MET A 127 -24.13 21.83 -17.52
N SER A 128 -22.91 22.11 -18.02
CA SER A 128 -21.70 21.45 -17.52
C SER A 128 -21.46 21.67 -16.04
N ARG A 129 -21.80 22.87 -15.52
CA ARG A 129 -21.72 23.16 -14.09
C ARG A 129 -22.75 22.37 -13.27
N THR A 130 -23.96 22.25 -13.77
CA THR A 130 -25.03 21.45 -13.12
C THR A 130 -24.65 19.98 -13.12
N VAL A 131 -24.22 19.44 -14.25
CA VAL A 131 -23.78 18.04 -14.36
C VAL A 131 -22.59 17.75 -13.41
N ALA A 132 -21.57 18.64 -13.37
CA ALA A 132 -20.44 18.50 -12.48
C ALA A 132 -20.84 18.49 -10.99
N LYS A 133 -21.84 19.27 -10.62
CA LYS A 133 -22.36 19.32 -9.24
C LYS A 133 -23.18 18.08 -8.89
N GLU A 134 -24.18 17.74 -9.71
CA GLU A 134 -25.10 16.63 -9.41
C GLU A 134 -24.38 15.28 -9.50
N SER A 135 -23.51 15.07 -10.48
CA SER A 135 -22.73 13.84 -10.60
C SER A 135 -21.80 13.63 -9.41
N SER A 136 -21.20 14.69 -8.85
CA SER A 136 -20.31 14.57 -7.70
C SER A 136 -21.00 13.99 -6.44
N VAL A 137 -22.28 14.27 -6.26
CA VAL A 137 -23.08 13.70 -5.17
C VAL A 137 -23.15 12.17 -5.30
N TRP A 138 -23.57 11.69 -6.46
CA TRP A 138 -23.64 10.24 -6.72
C TRP A 138 -22.26 9.56 -6.64
N LEU A 139 -21.22 10.18 -7.18
CA LEU A 139 -19.85 9.67 -7.12
C LEU A 139 -19.33 9.58 -5.68
N THR A 140 -19.71 10.50 -4.80
CA THR A 140 -19.35 10.45 -3.38
C THR A 140 -20.02 9.25 -2.69
N TRP A 141 -21.30 9.00 -2.95
CA TRP A 141 -21.99 7.81 -2.44
C TRP A 141 -21.42 6.51 -3.01
N ILE A 142 -21.07 6.48 -4.30
CA ILE A 142 -20.39 5.35 -4.93
C ILE A 142 -19.04 5.10 -4.23
N ALA A 143 -18.26 6.13 -3.97
CA ALA A 143 -16.98 6.00 -3.26
C ALA A 143 -17.16 5.41 -1.86
N LEU A 144 -18.20 5.80 -1.12
CA LEU A 144 -18.52 5.21 0.19
C LEU A 144 -18.86 3.72 0.07
N ILE A 145 -19.74 3.37 -0.86
CA ILE A 145 -20.13 1.97 -1.09
C ILE A 145 -18.90 1.14 -1.45
N LEU A 146 -18.03 1.65 -2.32
CA LEU A 146 -16.78 0.98 -2.69
C LEU A 146 -15.86 0.76 -1.47
N VAL A 147 -15.72 1.77 -0.59
CA VAL A 147 -14.95 1.62 0.65
C VAL A 147 -15.55 0.53 1.53
N LEU A 148 -16.87 0.54 1.75
CA LEU A 148 -17.54 -0.48 2.54
C LEU A 148 -17.39 -1.89 1.95
N LEU A 149 -17.47 -2.02 0.63
CA LEU A 149 -17.19 -3.28 -0.07
C LEU A 149 -15.73 -3.72 0.09
N CYS A 150 -14.77 -2.80 0.02
CA CYS A 150 -13.36 -3.09 0.20
C CYS A 150 -13.01 -3.57 1.62
N LEU A 151 -13.83 -3.22 2.62
CA LEU A 151 -13.68 -3.71 4.00
C LEU A 151 -14.15 -5.14 4.19
N THR A 152 -14.99 -5.65 3.30
CA THR A 152 -15.51 -7.01 3.44
C THR A 152 -14.44 -8.03 3.06
N LYS A 153 -14.09 -8.92 4.01
CA LYS A 153 -13.14 -10.02 3.76
C LYS A 153 -13.77 -11.19 2.96
N LYS A 154 -15.09 -11.15 2.72
CA LYS A 154 -15.85 -12.20 2.02
C LYS A 154 -15.66 -12.20 0.50
N ILE A 155 -15.26 -11.06 -0.09
CA ILE A 155 -15.06 -10.92 -1.53
C ILE A 155 -13.74 -11.56 -1.95
N PRO A 156 -13.70 -12.48 -2.93
CA PRO A 156 -12.46 -13.01 -3.50
C PRO A 156 -11.53 -11.89 -3.98
N TYR A 157 -10.22 -12.06 -3.83
CA TYR A 157 -9.24 -11.00 -4.10
C TYR A 157 -9.33 -10.45 -5.54
N LYS A 158 -9.50 -11.32 -6.54
CA LYS A 158 -9.66 -10.95 -7.95
C LYS A 158 -10.87 -10.04 -8.20
N SER A 159 -12.01 -10.37 -7.59
CA SER A 159 -13.23 -9.54 -7.67
C SER A 159 -13.07 -8.23 -6.89
N TRP A 160 -12.44 -8.30 -5.71
CA TRP A 160 -12.12 -7.13 -4.91
C TRP A 160 -11.24 -6.13 -5.67
N LEU A 161 -10.20 -6.59 -6.36
CA LEU A 161 -9.30 -5.73 -7.15
C LEU A 161 -10.05 -5.01 -8.28
N LYS A 162 -10.98 -5.70 -8.97
CA LYS A 162 -11.84 -5.08 -9.99
C LYS A 162 -12.75 -4.00 -9.41
N ILE A 163 -13.40 -4.29 -8.27
CA ILE A 163 -14.25 -3.32 -7.56
C ILE A 163 -13.42 -2.12 -7.13
N HIS A 164 -12.24 -2.37 -6.56
CA HIS A 164 -11.33 -1.33 -6.12
C HIS A 164 -10.83 -0.44 -7.27
N SER A 165 -10.61 -0.98 -8.46
CA SER A 165 -10.18 -0.22 -9.63
C SER A 165 -11.20 0.83 -10.09
N VAL A 166 -12.48 0.71 -9.69
CA VAL A 166 -13.53 1.71 -9.97
C VAL A 166 -13.20 3.08 -9.36
N PHE A 167 -12.39 3.14 -8.30
CA PHE A 167 -11.92 4.43 -7.75
C PHE A 167 -11.15 5.28 -8.77
N ALA A 168 -10.44 4.66 -9.72
CA ALA A 168 -9.78 5.39 -10.80
C ALA A 168 -10.80 6.08 -11.73
N TRP A 169 -11.92 5.41 -12.05
CA TRP A 169 -13.02 6.02 -12.79
C TRP A 169 -13.72 7.12 -12.00
N VAL A 170 -13.96 6.90 -10.70
CA VAL A 170 -14.54 7.93 -9.82
C VAL A 170 -13.67 9.18 -9.82
N PHE A 171 -12.34 9.04 -9.75
CA PHE A 171 -11.42 10.19 -9.81
C PHE A 171 -11.50 10.91 -11.16
N ILE A 172 -11.49 10.18 -12.28
CA ILE A 172 -11.60 10.75 -13.63
C ILE A 172 -12.89 11.60 -13.76
N LEU A 173 -14.02 11.06 -13.33
CA LEU A 173 -15.30 11.75 -13.39
C LEU A 173 -15.38 12.95 -12.43
N LEU A 174 -14.82 12.81 -11.21
CA LEU A 174 -14.74 13.93 -10.26
C LEU A 174 -13.77 15.03 -10.70
N SER A 175 -12.86 14.77 -11.64
CA SER A 175 -11.98 15.82 -12.20
C SER A 175 -12.78 16.94 -12.88
N LEU A 176 -13.92 16.60 -13.51
CA LEU A 176 -14.84 17.60 -14.04
C LEU A 176 -15.40 18.49 -12.92
N HIS A 177 -15.81 17.88 -11.79
CA HIS A 177 -16.29 18.63 -10.63
C HIS A 177 -15.20 19.55 -10.08
N ALA A 178 -13.99 19.01 -9.83
CA ALA A 178 -12.88 19.76 -9.24
C ALA A 178 -12.51 21.01 -10.06
N LEU A 179 -12.37 20.86 -11.38
CA LEU A 179 -11.94 21.95 -12.25
C LEU A 179 -13.10 22.91 -12.62
N ARG A 180 -14.31 22.35 -12.86
CA ARG A 180 -15.44 23.13 -13.37
C ARG A 180 -16.05 24.08 -12.33
N LEU A 181 -15.93 23.75 -11.04
CA LEU A 181 -16.49 24.57 -9.97
C LEU A 181 -15.50 25.60 -9.41
N MET A 182 -14.25 25.60 -9.83
CA MET A 182 -13.29 26.66 -9.52
C MET A 182 -13.72 28.00 -10.16
N LYS A 183 -13.41 29.09 -9.49
CA LYS A 183 -13.54 30.44 -10.06
C LYS A 183 -12.40 30.67 -11.06
N VAL A 184 -12.63 31.51 -12.07
CA VAL A 184 -11.58 31.85 -13.06
C VAL A 184 -10.37 32.49 -12.36
N SER A 185 -10.59 33.31 -11.33
CA SER A 185 -9.53 33.95 -10.54
C SER A 185 -8.62 32.92 -9.85
N ASP A 186 -9.16 31.75 -9.47
CA ASP A 186 -8.41 30.73 -8.73
C ASP A 186 -7.30 30.12 -9.60
N PHE A 187 -7.48 30.07 -10.93
CA PHE A 187 -6.47 29.53 -11.86
C PHE A 187 -5.18 30.38 -11.93
N TYR A 188 -5.21 31.62 -11.44
CA TYR A 188 -4.04 32.47 -11.34
C TYR A 188 -3.39 32.44 -9.95
N MET A 189 -3.97 31.72 -9.00
CA MET A 189 -3.50 31.63 -7.63
C MET A 189 -2.76 30.31 -7.36
N PRO A 190 -1.75 30.30 -6.46
CA PRO A 190 -1.02 29.07 -6.10
C PRO A 190 -1.94 27.93 -5.67
N PHE A 191 -3.02 28.22 -4.96
CA PHE A 191 -4.02 27.23 -4.54
C PHE A 191 -4.69 26.56 -5.75
N GLY A 192 -5.23 27.33 -6.68
CA GLY A 192 -5.91 26.77 -7.85
C GLY A 192 -4.94 26.06 -8.80
N LEU A 193 -3.72 26.60 -8.99
CA LEU A 193 -2.66 25.91 -9.75
C LEU A 193 -2.32 24.56 -9.10
N SER A 194 -2.34 24.47 -7.75
CA SER A 194 -2.16 23.21 -7.03
C SER A 194 -3.28 22.22 -7.34
N ILE A 195 -4.54 22.65 -7.38
CA ILE A 195 -5.68 21.80 -7.75
C ILE A 195 -5.53 21.27 -9.18
N VAL A 196 -5.11 22.10 -10.12
CA VAL A 196 -4.83 21.67 -11.50
C VAL A 196 -3.72 20.63 -11.52
N ALA A 197 -2.60 20.88 -10.84
CA ALA A 197 -1.47 19.94 -10.79
C ALA A 197 -1.87 18.60 -10.17
N ILE A 198 -2.59 18.62 -9.04
CA ILE A 198 -3.12 17.42 -8.38
C ILE A 198 -4.04 16.64 -9.34
N THR A 199 -4.90 17.36 -10.08
CA THR A 199 -5.83 16.75 -11.05
C THR A 199 -5.05 16.06 -12.18
N VAL A 200 -4.07 16.73 -12.77
CA VAL A 200 -3.24 16.17 -13.85
C VAL A 200 -2.49 14.92 -13.38
N ILE A 201 -1.86 14.97 -12.20
CA ILE A 201 -1.14 13.83 -11.62
C ILE A 201 -2.09 12.67 -11.34
N GLY A 202 -3.25 12.94 -10.75
CA GLY A 202 -4.24 11.92 -10.44
C GLY A 202 -4.87 11.28 -11.67
N LEU A 203 -5.16 12.08 -12.73
CA LEU A 203 -5.63 11.59 -14.03
C LEU A 203 -4.58 10.69 -14.69
N TRP A 204 -3.33 11.11 -14.68
CA TRP A 204 -2.22 10.30 -15.18
C TRP A 204 -2.12 8.97 -14.43
N ALA A 205 -2.21 8.98 -13.10
CA ALA A 205 -2.19 7.77 -12.29
C ALA A 205 -3.39 6.87 -12.58
N SER A 206 -4.60 7.44 -12.66
CA SER A 206 -5.85 6.71 -12.95
C SER A 206 -5.80 6.03 -14.31
N ILE A 207 -5.39 6.75 -15.38
CA ILE A 207 -5.28 6.20 -16.73
C ILE A 207 -4.25 5.07 -16.78
N ASN A 208 -3.09 5.22 -16.10
CA ASN A 208 -2.09 4.16 -16.05
C ASN A 208 -2.59 2.93 -15.29
N LEU A 209 -3.29 3.10 -14.18
CA LEU A 209 -3.90 2.00 -13.43
C LEU A 209 -4.90 1.21 -14.28
N LEU A 210 -5.78 1.91 -15.01
CA LEU A 210 -6.78 1.28 -15.85
C LEU A 210 -6.18 0.56 -17.07
N ARG A 211 -5.07 1.07 -17.62
CA ARG A 211 -4.42 0.50 -18.82
C ARG A 211 -3.42 -0.60 -18.50
N LYS A 212 -2.68 -0.50 -17.42
CA LYS A 212 -1.51 -1.33 -17.14
C LYS A 212 -1.63 -2.13 -15.85
N GLY A 213 -2.61 -1.81 -14.99
CA GLY A 213 -2.75 -2.38 -13.66
C GLY A 213 -1.80 -1.75 -12.62
N PRO A 214 -1.89 -2.16 -11.36
CA PRO A 214 -1.00 -1.70 -10.30
C PRO A 214 0.42 -2.27 -10.49
N GLY A 215 1.45 -1.54 -10.07
CA GLY A 215 2.82 -2.03 -9.96
C GLY A 215 3.59 -2.29 -11.27
N TRP A 216 3.08 -1.99 -12.43
CA TRP A 216 3.54 -2.41 -13.77
C TRP A 216 5.00 -2.12 -14.14
N GLN A 217 5.75 -1.38 -13.35
CA GLN A 217 7.07 -0.86 -13.76
C GLN A 217 8.26 -1.77 -13.54
N LYS A 218 8.15 -2.71 -12.63
CA LYS A 218 9.21 -3.67 -12.31
C LYS A 218 8.86 -5.09 -12.77
N THR A 219 8.02 -5.22 -13.78
CA THR A 219 7.63 -6.52 -14.32
C THR A 219 8.54 -6.92 -15.47
N VAL A 220 9.22 -8.06 -15.35
CA VAL A 220 10.07 -8.66 -16.39
C VAL A 220 9.66 -10.10 -16.67
N GLN A 221 10.14 -10.64 -17.77
CA GLN A 221 9.98 -12.07 -18.09
C GLN A 221 10.91 -12.91 -17.21
N GLY A 222 10.39 -14.07 -16.78
CA GLY A 222 11.14 -15.13 -16.15
C GLY A 222 10.88 -16.46 -16.85
N LEU A 223 11.84 -17.34 -16.82
CA LEU A 223 11.75 -18.70 -17.34
C LEU A 223 11.77 -19.69 -16.18
N VAL A 224 10.77 -20.56 -16.08
CA VAL A 224 10.75 -21.62 -15.06
C VAL A 224 11.81 -22.66 -15.40
N THR A 225 12.83 -22.81 -14.55
CA THR A 225 13.92 -23.78 -14.75
C THR A 225 13.75 -25.05 -13.93
N SER A 226 13.01 -24.98 -12.83
CA SER A 226 12.67 -26.16 -12.00
C SER A 226 11.39 -25.89 -11.22
N ILE A 227 10.57 -26.92 -11.06
CA ILE A 227 9.44 -26.94 -10.16
C ILE A 227 9.30 -28.32 -9.55
N SER A 228 9.21 -28.41 -8.22
CA SER A 228 9.11 -29.68 -7.51
C SER A 228 8.32 -29.54 -6.22
N GLU A 229 7.63 -30.61 -5.81
CA GLU A 229 6.99 -30.70 -4.50
C GLU A 229 8.04 -30.97 -3.41
N VAL A 230 7.86 -30.34 -2.25
CA VAL A 230 8.68 -30.57 -1.06
C VAL A 230 7.76 -30.85 0.12
N GLY A 231 7.85 -32.08 0.64
CA GLY A 231 6.85 -32.56 1.60
C GLY A 231 5.44 -32.64 0.98
N SER A 232 4.42 -32.54 1.83
CA SER A 232 3.01 -32.69 1.40
C SER A 232 2.36 -31.37 0.95
N ASP A 233 2.88 -30.21 1.36
CA ASP A 233 2.18 -28.94 1.25
C ASP A 233 3.05 -27.76 0.76
N CYS A 234 4.25 -28.04 0.27
CA CYS A 234 5.14 -27.00 -0.24
C CYS A 234 5.67 -27.30 -1.65
N ILE A 235 6.07 -26.26 -2.34
CA ILE A 235 6.62 -26.29 -3.69
C ILE A 235 7.93 -25.49 -3.69
N ARG A 236 8.96 -26.01 -4.34
CA ARG A 236 10.19 -25.28 -4.69
C ARG A 236 10.10 -24.90 -6.17
N LEU A 237 10.13 -23.61 -6.46
CA LEU A 237 10.03 -23.05 -7.80
C LEU A 237 11.27 -22.21 -8.11
N GLU A 238 12.03 -22.60 -9.15
CA GLU A 238 13.17 -21.85 -9.64
C GLU A 238 12.82 -21.08 -10.91
N ILE A 239 13.16 -19.80 -10.97
CA ILE A 239 12.89 -18.93 -12.09
C ILE A 239 14.17 -18.23 -12.49
N GLU A 240 14.58 -18.39 -13.75
CA GLU A 240 15.65 -17.60 -14.34
C GLU A 240 15.10 -16.24 -14.78
N THR A 241 15.71 -15.16 -14.30
CA THR A 241 15.20 -13.80 -14.55
C THR A 241 16.29 -12.75 -14.38
N SER A 242 16.20 -11.66 -15.15
CA SER A 242 17.13 -10.54 -15.03
C SER A 242 17.05 -9.80 -13.68
N LEU A 243 15.91 -9.93 -12.97
CA LEU A 243 15.73 -9.37 -11.61
C LEU A 243 16.69 -9.98 -10.58
N ALA A 244 17.17 -11.20 -10.82
CA ALA A 244 17.98 -11.93 -9.85
C ALA A 244 19.23 -11.16 -9.40
N LYS A 245 19.82 -10.34 -10.28
CA LYS A 245 20.97 -9.47 -9.98
C LYS A 245 20.68 -8.33 -9.01
N GLU A 246 19.41 -7.93 -8.87
CA GLU A 246 18.98 -6.82 -8.02
C GLU A 246 18.49 -7.28 -6.65
N VAL A 247 18.39 -8.60 -6.46
CA VAL A 247 17.82 -9.20 -5.24
C VAL A 247 18.76 -9.03 -4.05
N GLN A 248 18.18 -8.58 -2.94
CA GLN A 248 18.82 -8.60 -1.63
C GLN A 248 18.16 -9.65 -0.72
N PRO A 249 18.92 -10.25 0.20
CA PRO A 249 18.39 -11.25 1.13
C PRO A 249 17.18 -10.75 1.88
N GLY A 250 16.07 -11.53 1.90
CA GLY A 250 14.84 -11.21 2.60
C GLY A 250 13.83 -10.40 1.80
N GLN A 251 14.13 -10.06 0.55
CA GLN A 251 13.18 -9.45 -0.36
C GLN A 251 12.18 -10.48 -0.92
N PHE A 252 11.09 -9.98 -1.49
CA PHE A 252 10.05 -10.76 -2.14
C PHE A 252 9.81 -10.27 -3.58
N LEU A 253 9.12 -11.07 -4.37
CA LEU A 253 8.64 -10.70 -5.70
C LEU A 253 7.16 -11.08 -5.85
N PHE A 254 6.47 -10.47 -6.83
CA PHE A 254 5.17 -10.93 -7.28
C PHE A 254 5.35 -11.86 -8.49
N LEU A 255 4.76 -13.03 -8.40
CA LEU A 255 4.65 -13.97 -9.51
C LEU A 255 3.30 -13.78 -10.19
N HIS A 256 3.32 -13.53 -11.50
CA HIS A 256 2.13 -13.38 -12.33
C HIS A 256 2.04 -14.55 -13.31
N LEU A 257 0.93 -15.28 -13.28
CA LEU A 257 0.58 -16.27 -14.30
C LEU A 257 -0.40 -15.67 -15.32
N PRO A 258 -0.48 -16.22 -16.54
CA PRO A 258 -1.43 -15.75 -17.54
C PRO A 258 -2.87 -15.72 -17.01
N GLY A 259 -3.51 -14.54 -17.06
CA GLY A 259 -4.89 -14.35 -16.61
C GLY A 259 -5.08 -14.16 -15.09
N ASP A 260 -3.99 -14.13 -14.31
CA ASP A 260 -4.03 -13.89 -12.87
C ASP A 260 -3.31 -12.59 -12.48
N GLU A 261 -3.67 -12.10 -11.30
CA GLU A 261 -2.96 -11.04 -10.57
C GLU A 261 -1.63 -11.55 -10.02
N GLY A 262 -0.75 -10.60 -9.65
CA GLY A 262 0.53 -10.91 -8.99
C GLY A 262 0.33 -11.44 -7.57
N HIS A 263 0.98 -12.56 -7.26
CA HIS A 263 1.01 -13.14 -5.93
C HIS A 263 2.41 -12.96 -5.31
N PRO A 264 2.52 -12.41 -4.08
CA PRO A 264 3.80 -12.14 -3.44
C PRO A 264 4.41 -13.41 -2.85
N PHE A 265 5.69 -13.62 -3.11
CA PHE A 265 6.47 -14.72 -2.54
C PHE A 265 7.84 -14.23 -2.11
N SER A 266 8.25 -14.56 -0.88
CA SER A 266 9.60 -14.29 -0.40
C SER A 266 10.61 -15.12 -1.18
N ILE A 267 11.73 -14.50 -1.53
CA ILE A 267 12.83 -15.14 -2.23
C ILE A 267 13.66 -15.90 -1.19
N ALA A 268 13.66 -17.23 -1.29
CA ALA A 268 14.37 -18.11 -0.36
C ALA A 268 15.85 -18.30 -0.72
N GLU A 269 16.14 -18.36 -2.02
CA GLU A 269 17.50 -18.50 -2.55
C GLU A 269 17.63 -17.67 -3.83
N PHE A 270 18.82 -17.19 -4.13
CA PHE A 270 19.08 -16.47 -5.38
C PHE A 270 20.57 -16.51 -5.74
N ASN A 271 20.83 -16.30 -7.00
CA ASN A 271 22.15 -16.02 -7.56
C ASN A 271 22.00 -14.97 -8.69
N ASP A 272 23.04 -14.68 -9.46
CA ASP A 272 23.02 -13.65 -10.52
C ASP A 272 22.01 -13.90 -11.65
N ARG A 273 21.46 -15.10 -11.77
CA ARG A 273 20.56 -15.47 -12.87
C ARG A 273 19.19 -15.99 -12.42
N LYS A 274 19.12 -16.59 -11.22
CA LYS A 274 17.95 -17.33 -10.77
C LYS A 274 17.48 -16.87 -9.41
N VAL A 275 16.17 -16.94 -9.20
CA VAL A 275 15.54 -16.83 -7.89
C VAL A 275 14.78 -18.12 -7.58
N THR A 276 14.80 -18.55 -6.33
CA THR A 276 14.06 -19.72 -5.84
C THR A 276 13.01 -19.27 -4.85
N LEU A 277 11.78 -19.66 -5.11
CA LEU A 277 10.62 -19.40 -4.25
C LEU A 277 10.22 -20.68 -3.53
N TRP A 278 9.98 -20.59 -2.23
CA TRP A 278 9.38 -21.66 -1.43
C TRP A 278 7.92 -21.30 -1.20
N VAL A 279 7.03 -22.05 -1.85
CA VAL A 279 5.60 -21.75 -1.91
C VAL A 279 4.83 -22.78 -1.10
N LYS A 280 4.03 -22.32 -0.12
CA LYS A 280 3.12 -23.19 0.63
C LYS A 280 1.77 -23.26 -0.09
N LYS A 281 1.23 -24.47 -0.27
CA LYS A 281 -0.12 -24.70 -0.76
C LYS A 281 -1.13 -24.25 0.31
N SER A 282 -1.80 -23.11 0.12
CA SER A 282 -2.72 -22.55 1.11
C SER A 282 -3.91 -21.79 0.53
N GLY A 283 -4.09 -21.77 -0.78
CA GLY A 283 -5.18 -21.09 -1.47
C GLY A 283 -5.26 -21.52 -2.93
N ASP A 284 -6.27 -21.07 -3.66
CA ASP A 284 -6.58 -21.52 -5.01
C ASP A 284 -5.38 -21.42 -5.96
N PHE A 285 -4.68 -20.26 -5.93
CA PHE A 285 -3.50 -20.04 -6.75
C PHE A 285 -2.37 -21.03 -6.42
N THR A 286 -2.01 -21.16 -5.13
CA THR A 286 -0.87 -22.00 -4.73
C THR A 286 -1.17 -23.49 -4.81
N ASN A 287 -2.43 -23.91 -4.65
CA ASN A 287 -2.85 -25.29 -4.81
C ASN A 287 -2.80 -25.75 -6.28
N SER A 288 -3.15 -24.85 -7.21
CA SER A 288 -3.12 -25.14 -8.65
C SER A 288 -1.76 -24.90 -9.33
N LEU A 289 -0.74 -24.44 -8.57
CA LEU A 289 0.52 -24.00 -9.16
C LEU A 289 1.25 -25.11 -9.92
N MET A 290 1.28 -26.33 -9.38
CA MET A 290 1.93 -27.49 -10.01
C MET A 290 1.25 -27.95 -11.31
N GLU A 291 -0.07 -27.73 -11.42
CA GLU A 291 -0.86 -28.09 -12.61
C GLU A 291 -0.73 -27.04 -13.72
N ARG A 292 -0.41 -25.80 -13.35
CA ARG A 292 -0.43 -24.64 -14.23
C ARG A 292 0.95 -24.17 -14.68
N VAL A 293 1.99 -24.61 -14.02
CA VAL A 293 3.37 -24.16 -14.25
C VAL A 293 4.26 -25.36 -14.47
N HIS A 294 4.98 -25.36 -15.60
CA HIS A 294 5.89 -26.43 -15.99
C HIS A 294 7.28 -25.86 -16.29
N VAL A 295 8.27 -26.72 -16.25
CA VAL A 295 9.63 -26.36 -16.67
C VAL A 295 9.63 -25.91 -18.14
N GLY A 296 10.22 -24.75 -18.41
CA GLY A 296 10.24 -24.11 -19.72
C GLY A 296 9.14 -23.06 -19.92
N ASP A 297 8.19 -22.92 -18.99
CA ASP A 297 7.16 -21.90 -19.09
C ASP A 297 7.71 -20.49 -18.85
N ALA A 298 7.20 -19.55 -19.66
CA ALA A 298 7.44 -18.13 -19.45
C ALA A 298 6.44 -17.57 -18.45
N VAL A 299 6.95 -17.00 -17.36
CA VAL A 299 6.18 -16.32 -16.33
C VAL A 299 6.55 -14.84 -16.26
N LYS A 300 5.71 -14.01 -15.67
CA LYS A 300 6.08 -12.62 -15.36
C LYS A 300 6.40 -12.50 -13.89
N VAL A 301 7.52 -11.87 -13.58
CA VAL A 301 7.94 -11.58 -12.21
C VAL A 301 8.10 -10.08 -12.03
N GLU A 302 7.65 -9.58 -10.89
CA GLU A 302 7.67 -8.16 -10.57
C GLU A 302 8.41 -7.95 -9.25
N GLY A 303 9.37 -7.05 -9.23
CA GLY A 303 10.16 -6.75 -8.04
C GLY A 303 11.63 -6.46 -8.38
N PRO A 304 12.58 -6.77 -7.47
CA PRO A 304 12.37 -7.21 -6.09
C PRO A 304 11.80 -6.10 -5.21
N TRP A 305 11.09 -6.49 -4.15
CA TRP A 305 10.43 -5.60 -3.21
C TRP A 305 10.78 -5.92 -1.76
N GLY A 306 10.59 -4.96 -0.86
CA GLY A 306 10.70 -5.14 0.58
C GLY A 306 12.06 -4.73 1.16
N GLU A 307 12.02 -4.38 2.46
CA GLU A 307 13.17 -3.97 3.27
C GLU A 307 13.42 -4.95 4.43
N PHE A 308 12.88 -6.16 4.34
CA PHE A 308 13.14 -7.20 5.33
C PHE A 308 14.51 -7.82 5.08
N THR A 309 15.56 -6.97 5.08
CA THR A 309 16.95 -7.36 4.85
C THR A 309 17.68 -7.60 6.18
N PRO A 310 18.69 -8.50 6.26
CA PRO A 310 19.42 -8.73 7.48
C PRO A 310 20.19 -7.49 7.92
N LEU A 311 20.25 -7.27 9.22
CA LEU A 311 21.18 -6.31 9.81
C LEU A 311 22.27 -7.13 10.54
N LEU A 312 23.34 -7.46 9.82
CA LEU A 312 24.42 -8.25 10.38
C LEU A 312 25.34 -7.36 11.23
N SER A 313 25.01 -7.28 12.52
CA SER A 313 25.80 -6.57 13.54
C SER A 313 26.58 -7.56 14.41
N ARG A 314 27.45 -7.06 15.29
CA ARG A 314 28.14 -7.90 16.30
C ARG A 314 27.28 -8.22 17.51
N GLU A 315 26.12 -7.59 17.64
CA GLU A 315 25.23 -7.75 18.77
C GLU A 315 24.32 -8.97 18.59
N PRO A 316 23.84 -9.57 19.70
CA PRO A 316 22.94 -10.71 19.65
C PRO A 316 21.65 -10.43 18.91
N GLN A 317 21.16 -11.40 18.14
CA GLN A 317 19.93 -11.29 17.37
C GLN A 317 19.05 -12.52 17.54
N SER A 318 17.73 -12.32 17.50
CA SER A 318 16.73 -13.41 17.49
C SER A 318 15.89 -13.31 16.22
N TRP A 319 15.96 -14.34 15.39
CA TRP A 319 15.15 -14.46 14.18
C TRP A 319 14.04 -15.46 14.42
N CYS A 320 12.80 -15.12 14.10
CA CYS A 320 11.61 -15.89 14.47
C CYS A 320 10.76 -16.18 13.24
N ALA A 321 10.69 -17.43 12.83
CA ALA A 321 9.96 -17.91 11.68
C ALA A 321 8.79 -18.82 12.07
N ALA A 322 7.68 -18.80 11.28
CA ALA A 322 6.61 -19.79 11.40
C ALA A 322 6.31 -20.43 10.03
N GLY A 323 6.39 -21.77 10.00
CA GLY A 323 6.12 -22.54 8.79
C GLY A 323 6.95 -22.03 7.61
N ILE A 324 6.29 -21.68 6.49
CA ILE A 324 6.95 -21.19 5.28
C ILE A 324 7.58 -19.79 5.46
N GLY A 325 7.29 -19.09 6.55
CA GLY A 325 7.97 -17.85 6.91
C GLY A 325 9.48 -18.00 7.17
N ILE A 326 10.00 -19.22 7.07
CA ILE A 326 11.44 -19.52 7.06
C ILE A 326 12.13 -19.06 5.76
N ALA A 327 11.39 -18.94 4.65
CA ALA A 327 11.94 -18.66 3.34
C ALA A 327 12.86 -17.41 3.30
N PRO A 328 12.48 -16.21 3.78
CA PRO A 328 13.38 -15.06 3.77
C PRO A 328 14.58 -15.23 4.69
N PHE A 329 14.46 -16.02 5.78
CA PHE A 329 15.58 -16.30 6.66
C PHE A 329 16.60 -17.25 6.04
N ASN A 330 16.18 -18.13 5.11
CA ASN A 330 17.13 -18.93 4.36
C ASN A 330 18.08 -18.08 3.52
N ALA A 331 17.54 -17.03 2.86
CA ALA A 331 18.37 -16.03 2.18
C ALA A 331 19.26 -15.24 3.16
N TRP A 332 18.77 -14.95 4.38
CA TRP A 332 19.57 -14.31 5.44
C TRP A 332 20.70 -15.19 5.94
N LEU A 333 20.48 -16.50 6.11
CA LEU A 333 21.51 -17.46 6.50
C LEU A 333 22.66 -17.47 5.47
N LYS A 334 22.33 -17.47 4.18
CA LYS A 334 23.34 -17.37 3.12
C LYS A 334 24.15 -16.07 3.20
N ALA A 335 23.50 -14.94 3.50
CA ALA A 335 24.19 -13.68 3.71
C ALA A 335 25.05 -13.69 4.98
N ALA A 336 24.58 -14.31 6.06
CA ALA A 336 25.31 -14.46 7.31
C ALA A 336 26.55 -15.34 7.16
N SER A 337 26.51 -16.43 6.38
CA SER A 337 27.67 -17.30 6.12
C SER A 337 28.81 -16.58 5.39
N GLN A 338 28.51 -15.49 4.68
CA GLN A 338 29.48 -14.68 3.93
C GLN A 338 30.01 -13.47 4.69
N ASN A 339 29.44 -13.15 5.85
CA ASN A 339 29.73 -11.94 6.59
C ASN A 339 29.99 -12.23 8.08
N LYS A 340 30.81 -11.39 8.72
CA LYS A 340 31.00 -11.46 10.17
C LYS A 340 29.79 -10.90 10.90
N HIS A 341 29.29 -11.64 11.87
CA HIS A 341 28.17 -11.26 12.71
C HIS A 341 28.38 -11.71 14.16
N GLY A 342 27.56 -11.20 15.08
CA GLY A 342 27.47 -11.66 16.45
C GLY A 342 26.61 -12.93 16.60
N PRO A 343 26.26 -13.32 17.83
CA PRO A 343 25.39 -14.47 18.08
C PRO A 343 24.02 -14.29 17.45
N ILE A 344 23.57 -15.26 16.66
CA ILE A 344 22.23 -15.27 16.04
C ILE A 344 21.52 -16.56 16.47
N LYS A 345 20.27 -16.42 16.94
CA LYS A 345 19.39 -17.53 17.26
C LYS A 345 18.19 -17.49 16.32
N LEU A 346 18.02 -18.54 15.52
CA LEU A 346 16.88 -18.73 14.62
C LEU A 346 15.87 -19.68 15.26
N LEU A 347 14.70 -19.15 15.63
CA LEU A 347 13.61 -19.87 16.25
C LEU A 347 12.55 -20.18 15.18
N TRP A 348 12.44 -21.44 14.76
CA TRP A 348 11.53 -21.84 13.69
C TRP A 348 10.41 -22.73 14.20
N THR A 349 9.17 -22.23 14.16
CA THR A 349 7.99 -23.01 14.56
C THR A 349 7.40 -23.75 13.37
N VAL A 350 7.19 -25.05 13.52
CA VAL A 350 6.67 -25.96 12.49
C VAL A 350 5.50 -26.78 13.01
N LYS A 351 4.79 -27.49 12.13
CA LYS A 351 3.74 -28.42 12.55
C LYS A 351 4.29 -29.71 13.14
N ASN A 352 5.34 -30.25 12.51
CA ASN A 352 6.06 -31.43 12.91
C ASN A 352 7.51 -31.30 12.44
N GLN A 353 8.47 -31.49 13.34
CA GLN A 353 9.90 -31.33 13.05
C GLN A 353 10.41 -32.34 12.04
N GLN A 354 9.94 -33.61 12.13
CA GLN A 354 10.41 -34.69 11.27
C GLN A 354 9.98 -34.56 9.81
N THR A 355 8.87 -33.87 9.56
CA THR A 355 8.30 -33.68 8.22
C THR A 355 8.28 -32.21 7.76
N ALA A 356 9.06 -31.35 8.43
CA ALA A 356 9.12 -29.94 8.09
C ALA A 356 9.74 -29.74 6.68
N PRO A 357 9.00 -29.17 5.73
CA PRO A 357 9.55 -28.89 4.40
C PRO A 357 10.80 -28.01 4.49
N PHE A 358 11.81 -28.30 3.70
CA PHE A 358 13.09 -27.57 3.63
C PHE A 358 13.97 -27.66 4.90
N ALA A 359 13.65 -28.56 5.88
CA ALA A 359 14.41 -28.63 7.12
C ALA A 359 15.90 -28.90 6.89
N ASP A 360 16.23 -29.84 6.02
CA ASP A 360 17.61 -30.19 5.70
C ASP A 360 18.39 -29.01 5.15
N VAL A 361 17.80 -28.27 4.21
CA VAL A 361 18.39 -27.07 3.59
C VAL A 361 18.64 -25.97 4.63
N VAL A 362 17.65 -25.74 5.51
CA VAL A 362 17.77 -24.71 6.58
C VAL A 362 18.79 -25.11 7.62
N CYS A 363 18.85 -26.41 8.02
CA CYS A 363 19.83 -26.91 8.97
C CYS A 363 21.26 -26.77 8.45
N GLU A 364 21.50 -27.11 7.19
CA GLU A 364 22.80 -26.95 6.53
C GLU A 364 23.19 -25.46 6.45
N ALA A 365 22.28 -24.59 5.96
CA ALA A 365 22.53 -23.16 5.86
C ALA A 365 22.79 -22.51 7.24
N ALA A 366 22.09 -22.94 8.30
CA ALA A 366 22.30 -22.44 9.66
C ALA A 366 23.69 -22.84 10.20
N LYS A 367 24.11 -24.09 9.93
CA LYS A 367 25.45 -24.58 10.27
C LYS A 367 26.54 -23.80 9.57
N ASP A 368 26.42 -23.59 8.25
CA ASP A 368 27.37 -22.83 7.44
C ASP A 368 27.48 -21.36 7.88
N ALA A 369 26.36 -20.80 8.35
CA ALA A 369 26.29 -19.45 8.88
C ALA A 369 26.71 -19.32 10.36
N ASN A 370 27.04 -20.42 11.05
CA ASN A 370 27.25 -20.44 12.50
C ASN A 370 26.10 -19.79 13.30
N VAL A 371 24.85 -20.11 12.90
CA VAL A 371 23.60 -19.63 13.53
C VAL A 371 22.99 -20.76 14.36
N GLU A 372 22.62 -20.48 15.62
CA GLU A 372 21.91 -21.44 16.47
C GLU A 372 20.48 -21.62 15.95
N LEU A 373 20.13 -22.80 15.44
CA LEU A 373 18.79 -23.12 14.96
C LEU A 373 18.03 -23.94 16.00
N LEU A 374 16.88 -23.43 16.43
CA LEU A 374 15.92 -24.14 17.28
C LEU A 374 14.61 -24.36 16.52
N ILE A 375 14.30 -25.61 16.19
CA ILE A 375 13.04 -26.00 15.56
C ILE A 375 12.08 -26.41 16.66
N VAL A 376 10.93 -25.70 16.73
CA VAL A 376 9.88 -25.91 17.74
C VAL A 376 8.62 -26.42 17.06
N ASP A 377 8.12 -27.58 17.47
CA ASP A 377 6.86 -28.14 16.98
C ASP A 377 5.78 -28.24 18.06
N LYS A 378 4.66 -28.91 17.74
CA LYS A 378 3.51 -29.03 18.65
C LYS A 378 3.80 -29.91 19.89
N SER A 379 4.85 -30.74 19.86
CA SER A 379 5.26 -31.61 20.98
C SER A 379 6.00 -30.83 22.07
N GLN A 380 6.44 -29.61 21.75
CA GLN A 380 7.22 -28.76 22.63
C GLN A 380 6.38 -27.56 23.14
N PRO A 381 6.79 -26.91 24.23
CA PRO A 381 6.15 -25.66 24.69
C PRO A 381 6.13 -24.60 23.61
N ARG A 382 5.01 -23.88 23.49
CA ARG A 382 4.87 -22.79 22.51
C ARG A 382 5.94 -21.72 22.72
N LEU A 383 6.47 -21.20 21.61
CA LEU A 383 7.40 -20.08 21.63
C LEU A 383 6.76 -18.87 22.35
N THR A 384 7.49 -18.30 23.30
CA THR A 384 7.08 -17.14 24.10
C THR A 384 8.04 -15.98 23.90
N VAL A 385 7.64 -14.80 24.33
CA VAL A 385 8.52 -13.61 24.32
C VAL A 385 9.77 -13.84 25.16
N THR A 386 9.65 -14.56 26.29
CA THR A 386 10.79 -14.92 27.15
C THR A 386 11.86 -15.72 26.40
N HIS A 387 11.46 -16.72 25.59
CA HIS A 387 12.39 -17.49 24.78
C HIS A 387 13.13 -16.61 23.75
N ILE A 388 12.44 -15.63 23.15
CA ILE A 388 13.03 -14.70 22.16
C ILE A 388 14.03 -13.76 22.81
N MET A 389 13.73 -13.30 24.01
CA MET A 389 14.51 -12.30 24.74
C MET A 389 15.58 -12.88 25.66
N GLN A 390 15.74 -14.23 25.71
CA GLN A 390 16.65 -14.93 26.60
C GLN A 390 18.08 -14.40 26.51
N ASP A 391 18.58 -14.20 25.29
CA ASP A 391 19.94 -13.74 25.03
C ASP A 391 20.06 -12.21 24.89
N ARG A 392 19.03 -11.48 25.32
CA ARG A 392 18.94 -10.01 25.27
C ARG A 392 19.28 -9.43 23.89
N PRO A 393 18.60 -9.88 22.81
CA PRO A 393 18.93 -9.46 21.47
C PRO A 393 18.71 -7.94 21.27
N GLU A 394 19.56 -7.31 20.48
CA GLU A 394 19.33 -5.93 20.00
C GLU A 394 18.40 -5.89 18.79
N LEU A 395 18.31 -7.00 18.03
CA LEU A 395 17.41 -7.14 16.89
C LEU A 395 16.54 -8.39 17.06
N VAL A 396 15.23 -8.20 16.89
CA VAL A 396 14.28 -9.31 16.75
C VAL A 396 13.57 -9.19 15.41
N ALA A 397 13.66 -10.24 14.60
CA ALA A 397 13.02 -10.32 13.29
C ALA A 397 11.90 -11.35 13.29
N PHE A 398 10.74 -11.04 12.72
CA PHE A 398 9.59 -11.91 12.66
C PHE A 398 9.11 -12.13 11.22
N CYS A 399 8.85 -13.42 10.90
CA CYS A 399 8.12 -13.78 9.70
C CYS A 399 7.06 -14.85 10.03
N GLY A 400 5.78 -14.46 9.93
CA GLY A 400 4.64 -15.35 10.20
C GLY A 400 4.16 -15.44 11.66
N LEU A 401 4.71 -14.70 12.61
CA LEU A 401 4.38 -14.75 14.05
C LEU A 401 3.75 -13.45 14.58
N ALA A 402 2.72 -12.92 13.89
CA ALA A 402 2.12 -11.62 14.18
C ALA A 402 1.63 -11.43 15.64
N LEU A 403 1.09 -12.48 16.27
CA LEU A 403 0.63 -12.41 17.66
C LEU A 403 1.79 -12.23 18.64
N LEU A 404 2.90 -12.93 18.39
CA LEU A 404 4.09 -12.87 19.24
C LEU A 404 4.78 -11.52 19.11
N GLN A 405 4.85 -10.99 17.89
CA GLN A 405 5.31 -9.64 17.61
C GLN A 405 4.48 -8.57 18.35
N LYS A 406 3.14 -8.70 18.33
CA LYS A 406 2.25 -7.77 19.06
C LYS A 406 2.48 -7.82 20.57
N LYS A 407 2.72 -9.02 21.14
CA LYS A 407 3.05 -9.19 22.55
C LYS A 407 4.39 -8.51 22.88
N LEU A 408 5.44 -8.76 22.10
CA LEU A 408 6.75 -8.15 22.30
C LEU A 408 6.67 -6.62 22.28
N LYS A 409 5.93 -6.04 21.34
CA LYS A 409 5.73 -4.58 21.27
C LYS A 409 4.99 -4.00 22.47
N LYS A 410 4.07 -4.76 23.10
CA LYS A 410 3.34 -4.32 24.31
C LYS A 410 4.18 -4.36 25.57
N GLU A 411 5.11 -5.29 25.66
CA GLU A 411 5.96 -5.48 26.86
C GLU A 411 7.08 -4.44 26.99
N ASN A 412 7.14 -3.47 26.06
CA ASN A 412 7.97 -2.25 26.12
C ASN A 412 9.46 -2.52 26.48
N TYR A 413 10.01 -3.63 25.94
CA TYR A 413 11.43 -3.90 26.06
C TYR A 413 12.24 -2.72 25.49
N SER A 414 13.33 -2.39 26.13
CA SER A 414 14.28 -1.30 25.88
C SER A 414 14.06 -0.46 24.60
N LYS A 415 14.13 0.87 24.69
CA LYS A 415 14.09 1.81 23.54
C LYS A 415 15.11 1.52 22.43
N LYS A 416 16.10 0.64 22.68
CA LYS A 416 17.15 0.22 21.72
C LYS A 416 16.79 -1.01 20.89
N LEU A 417 15.72 -1.77 21.25
CA LEU A 417 15.37 -2.99 20.55
C LEU A 417 14.85 -2.69 19.13
N ILE A 418 15.54 -3.19 18.12
CA ILE A 418 15.13 -3.11 16.72
C ILE A 418 14.20 -4.29 16.42
N ILE A 419 12.96 -4.00 16.00
CA ILE A 419 12.00 -5.04 15.60
C ILE A 419 11.75 -4.94 14.11
N LYS A 420 12.18 -5.95 13.34
CA LYS A 420 11.84 -6.14 11.93
C LYS A 420 10.72 -7.16 11.76
N HIS A 421 9.89 -7.00 10.77
CA HIS A 421 8.85 -7.98 10.44
C HIS A 421 8.46 -7.92 8.98
N GLU A 422 8.14 -9.09 8.44
CA GLU A 422 7.55 -9.26 7.11
C GLU A 422 6.03 -9.37 7.24
N VAL A 423 5.29 -8.70 6.35
CA VAL A 423 3.82 -8.71 6.32
C VAL A 423 3.35 -9.39 5.04
N PHE A 424 2.80 -10.63 5.15
CA PHE A 424 2.28 -11.38 4.01
C PHE A 424 0.80 -11.16 3.72
N ASN A 425 0.03 -10.69 4.71
CA ASN A 425 -1.41 -10.54 4.56
C ASN A 425 -1.82 -9.07 4.60
N TRP A 426 -1.80 -8.45 3.45
CA TRP A 426 -2.08 -7.02 3.25
C TRP A 426 -3.54 -6.64 3.47
N ARG A 427 -4.45 -7.64 3.48
CA ARG A 427 -5.86 -7.44 3.84
C ARG A 427 -6.09 -7.36 5.35
N ASP A 428 -5.22 -7.97 6.16
CA ASP A 428 -5.36 -8.04 7.61
C ASP A 428 -4.62 -6.91 8.35
N CYS A 429 -3.91 -6.05 7.60
CA CYS A 429 -3.18 -4.90 8.13
C CYS A 429 -4.05 -3.66 8.27
#